data_dd2e39d4de31b69081df02f73b78e1a2
#
_entry.id   dd2e39d4de31b69081df02f73b78e1a2
#
_cell.length_a   1.000
_cell.length_b   1.000
_cell.length_c   1.000
_cell.angle_alpha   90.00
_cell.angle_beta   90.00
_cell.angle_gamma   90.00
#
_symmetry.space_group_name_H-M   'P 1'
#
loop_
_entity.id
_entity.type
_entity.pdbx_description
1 polymer ?
#
loop_
_entity_poly.entity_id
_entity_poly.type
_entity_poly.pdbx_seq_one_letter_code
_entity_poly.pdbx_strand_id
1 'polypeptide(L)'
;LSLLAATNYAAVVRPLQVLAMVIAVLFFARVLRLASVESRPVDFQPRSRRRRDTLALEFIEPLDRGGERIDVATGVTIGRSDACDLRLDDTYLSSRHARVANDDGDLSIEDLGSTNGTYVNQELVRGRVHLERGDVVQVGGVLFEVVR
;
A
#
# COMPACT_ATOMS: atom_id res chain seq x y z
N LEU A 1 -54.01 -18.78 33.06
CA LEU A 1 -53.66 -17.60 32.23
C LEU A 1 -52.14 -17.33 32.19
N SER A 2 -51.38 -17.61 33.24
CA SER A 2 -49.94 -17.36 33.33
C SER A 2 -49.05 -18.26 32.47
N LEU A 3 -49.46 -19.52 32.21
CA LEU A 3 -48.66 -20.49 31.45
C LEU A 3 -48.66 -20.21 29.94
N LEU A 4 -49.78 -19.72 29.40
CA LEU A 4 -49.95 -19.36 27.98
C LEU A 4 -49.13 -18.08 27.60
N ALA A 5 -48.96 -17.18 28.53
CA ALA A 5 -48.14 -15.95 28.32
C ALA A 5 -46.64 -16.29 28.28
N ALA A 6 -46.16 -17.25 29.10
CA ALA A 6 -44.77 -17.70 29.12
C ALA A 6 -44.36 -18.45 27.86
N THR A 7 -45.26 -19.26 27.28
CA THR A 7 -44.99 -19.96 26.04
C THR A 7 -44.89 -19.05 24.82
N ASN A 8 -45.72 -18.03 24.75
CA ASN A 8 -45.66 -17.05 23.68
C ASN A 8 -44.41 -16.16 23.76
N TYR A 9 -43.97 -15.82 24.97
CA TYR A 9 -42.74 -15.04 25.19
C TYR A 9 -41.50 -15.83 24.70
N ALA A 10 -41.39 -17.11 25.07
CA ALA A 10 -40.29 -17.96 24.66
C ALA A 10 -40.26 -18.20 23.14
N ALA A 11 -41.40 -18.29 22.49
CA ALA A 11 -41.53 -18.49 21.07
C ALA A 11 -41.06 -17.28 20.24
N VAL A 12 -41.14 -16.06 20.79
CA VAL A 12 -40.69 -14.83 20.13
C VAL A 12 -39.25 -14.48 20.50
N VAL A 13 -38.87 -14.67 21.74
CA VAL A 13 -37.55 -14.24 22.25
C VAL A 13 -36.42 -15.16 21.74
N ARG A 14 -36.67 -16.48 21.65
CA ARG A 14 -35.65 -17.41 21.16
C ARG A 14 -35.19 -17.16 19.73
N PRO A 15 -36.10 -17.00 18.74
CA PRO A 15 -35.66 -16.67 17.38
C PRO A 15 -34.96 -15.29 17.27
N LEU A 16 -35.40 -14.32 18.08
CA LEU A 16 -34.76 -13.01 18.14
C LEU A 16 -33.33 -13.07 18.70
N GLN A 17 -33.11 -13.88 19.74
CA GLN A 17 -31.76 -14.12 20.28
C GLN A 17 -30.85 -14.83 19.26
N VAL A 18 -31.37 -15.83 18.55
CA VAL A 18 -30.60 -16.51 17.52
C VAL A 18 -30.23 -15.56 16.38
N LEU A 19 -31.17 -14.72 15.94
CA LEU A 19 -30.92 -13.70 14.91
C LEU A 19 -29.85 -12.70 15.35
N ALA A 20 -29.93 -12.20 16.58
CA ALA A 20 -28.93 -11.28 17.14
C ALA A 20 -27.53 -11.93 17.22
N MET A 21 -27.46 -13.21 17.60
CA MET A 21 -26.22 -13.95 17.65
C MET A 21 -25.60 -14.15 16.26
N VAL A 22 -26.43 -14.47 15.26
CA VAL A 22 -25.97 -14.60 13.87
C VAL A 22 -25.42 -13.28 13.33
N ILE A 23 -26.12 -12.17 13.59
CA ILE A 23 -25.67 -10.84 13.18
C ILE A 23 -24.33 -10.49 13.86
N ALA A 24 -24.19 -10.77 15.15
CA ALA A 24 -22.95 -10.54 15.89
C ALA A 24 -21.80 -11.35 15.31
N VAL A 25 -22.00 -12.66 15.02
CA VAL A 25 -20.98 -13.52 14.44
C VAL A 25 -20.57 -13.03 13.05
N LEU A 26 -21.53 -12.64 12.21
CA LEU A 26 -21.24 -12.10 10.88
C LEU A 26 -20.49 -10.77 10.95
N PHE A 27 -20.84 -9.91 11.90
CA PHE A 27 -20.15 -8.66 12.14
C PHE A 27 -18.70 -8.89 12.59
N PHE A 28 -18.49 -9.78 13.58
CA PHE A 28 -17.14 -10.15 14.03
C PHE A 28 -16.32 -10.83 12.94
N ALA A 29 -16.91 -11.72 12.15
CA ALA A 29 -16.24 -12.33 11.02
C ALA A 29 -15.79 -11.30 9.98
N ARG A 30 -16.62 -10.27 9.76
CA ARG A 30 -16.31 -9.18 8.85
C ARG A 30 -15.19 -8.27 9.40
N VAL A 31 -15.21 -7.97 10.69
CA VAL A 31 -14.15 -7.19 11.37
C VAL A 31 -12.83 -7.95 11.38
N LEU A 32 -12.84 -9.25 11.70
CA LEU A 32 -11.65 -10.09 11.64
C LEU A 32 -11.09 -10.21 10.22
N ARG A 33 -11.95 -10.25 9.20
CA ARG A 33 -11.52 -10.28 7.80
C ARG A 33 -10.85 -8.96 7.36
N LEU A 34 -11.33 -7.81 7.86
CA LEU A 34 -10.67 -6.52 7.65
C LEU A 34 -9.32 -6.45 8.41
N ALA A 35 -9.28 -6.93 9.65
CA ALA A 35 -8.05 -6.96 10.46
C ALA A 35 -6.99 -7.92 9.90
N SER A 36 -7.40 -9.00 9.23
CA SER A 36 -6.49 -9.98 8.62
C SER A 36 -5.82 -9.49 7.33
N VAL A 37 -6.31 -8.40 6.72
CA VAL A 37 -5.68 -7.79 5.55
C VAL A 37 -4.39 -7.03 5.94
N GLU A 38 -4.29 -6.58 7.19
CA GLU A 38 -3.16 -5.77 7.68
C GLU A 38 -1.95 -6.60 8.17
N SER A 39 -2.08 -7.93 8.20
CA SER A 39 -1.01 -8.83 8.66
C SER A 39 -0.64 -9.84 7.59
N ARG A 40 -0.27 -9.40 6.38
CA ARG A 40 0.51 -10.26 5.50
C ARG A 40 1.96 -10.24 5.99
N PRO A 41 2.50 -11.35 6.53
CA PRO A 41 3.94 -11.47 6.72
C PRO A 41 4.57 -11.26 5.33
N VAL A 42 5.55 -10.37 5.28
CA VAL A 42 6.44 -10.27 4.11
C VAL A 42 7.12 -11.62 4.00
N ASP A 43 6.59 -12.49 3.14
CA ASP A 43 7.14 -13.80 2.90
C ASP A 43 8.42 -13.60 2.08
N PHE A 44 9.55 -13.61 2.78
CA PHE A 44 10.88 -13.53 2.22
C PHE A 44 11.21 -14.88 1.54
N GLN A 45 10.55 -15.16 0.43
CA GLN A 45 10.98 -16.25 -0.44
C GLN A 45 12.09 -15.73 -1.36
N PRO A 46 13.29 -16.30 -1.33
CA PRO A 46 14.32 -15.99 -2.31
C PRO A 46 13.83 -16.50 -3.68
N ARG A 47 13.25 -15.60 -4.46
CA ARG A 47 12.84 -15.91 -5.84
C ARG A 47 14.09 -16.15 -6.69
N SER A 48 14.14 -17.35 -7.25
CA SER A 48 15.12 -17.81 -8.23
C SER A 48 15.43 -16.76 -9.30
N ARG A 49 16.75 -16.58 -9.58
CA ARG A 49 17.29 -15.80 -10.69
C ARG A 49 16.54 -16.04 -12.01
N ARG A 50 15.45 -15.33 -12.22
CA ARG A 50 14.83 -15.18 -13.54
C ARG A 50 15.39 -13.93 -14.18
N ARG A 51 15.82 -14.05 -15.45
CA ARG A 51 16.30 -13.07 -16.42
C ARG A 51 15.91 -11.63 -16.03
N ARG A 52 16.93 -10.79 -15.80
CA ARG A 52 16.82 -9.39 -15.37
C ARG A 52 16.08 -8.56 -16.41
N ASP A 53 14.77 -8.52 -16.34
CA ASP A 53 14.01 -7.43 -16.92
C ASP A 53 14.11 -6.28 -15.92
N THR A 54 14.92 -5.31 -16.22
CA THR A 54 15.16 -4.15 -15.35
C THR A 54 13.88 -3.35 -15.21
N LEU A 55 13.34 -3.25 -13.99
CA LEU A 55 12.23 -2.36 -13.71
C LEU A 55 12.75 -0.92 -13.73
N ALA A 56 11.93 0.01 -14.20
CA ALA A 56 12.20 1.43 -14.27
C ALA A 56 11.00 2.21 -13.70
N LEU A 57 11.22 3.44 -13.32
CA LEU A 57 10.14 4.38 -13.00
C LEU A 57 9.84 5.22 -14.24
N GLU A 58 8.58 5.30 -14.62
CA GLU A 58 8.11 6.16 -15.71
C GLU A 58 7.23 7.27 -15.13
N PHE A 59 7.47 8.52 -15.52
CA PHE A 59 6.66 9.65 -15.08
C PHE A 59 5.24 9.55 -15.63
N ILE A 60 4.24 9.67 -14.74
CA ILE A 60 2.84 9.92 -15.10
C ILE A 60 2.55 11.41 -14.98
N GLU A 61 2.99 12.03 -13.89
CA GLU A 61 2.85 13.46 -13.60
C GLU A 61 4.18 14.02 -13.08
N PRO A 62 4.53 15.25 -13.46
CA PRO A 62 3.78 16.19 -14.30
C PRO A 62 3.75 15.78 -15.77
N LEU A 63 2.70 16.18 -16.50
CA LEU A 63 2.44 15.78 -17.88
C LEU A 63 3.52 16.19 -18.89
N ASP A 64 4.29 17.24 -18.61
CA ASP A 64 5.42 17.70 -19.44
C ASP A 64 6.60 16.70 -19.41
N ARG A 65 6.66 15.83 -18.40
CA ARG A 65 7.63 14.74 -18.27
C ARG A 65 7.01 13.35 -18.46
N GLY A 66 5.71 13.29 -18.75
CA GLY A 66 5.00 12.01 -18.90
C GLY A 66 5.67 11.11 -19.94
N GLY A 67 5.89 9.84 -19.58
CA GLY A 67 6.58 8.85 -20.39
C GLY A 67 8.12 8.89 -20.28
N GLU A 68 8.71 9.86 -19.57
CA GLU A 68 10.14 9.84 -19.27
C GLU A 68 10.46 8.69 -18.28
N ARG A 69 11.48 7.90 -18.61
CA ARG A 69 11.90 6.76 -17.81
C ARG A 69 13.18 7.06 -17.04
N ILE A 70 13.17 6.62 -15.80
CA ILE A 70 14.31 6.72 -14.90
C ILE A 70 14.82 5.31 -14.65
N ASP A 71 16.09 5.09 -14.99
CA ASP A 71 16.78 3.86 -14.64
C ASP A 71 17.07 3.84 -13.13
N VAL A 72 16.60 2.79 -12.49
CA VAL A 72 16.79 2.57 -11.04
C VAL A 72 17.71 1.39 -10.75
N ALA A 73 18.57 1.02 -11.71
CA ALA A 73 19.45 -0.15 -11.60
C ALA A 73 20.38 -0.12 -10.36
N THR A 74 20.81 1.08 -9.94
CA THR A 74 21.71 1.28 -8.78
C THR A 74 21.00 1.83 -7.54
N GLY A 75 19.67 1.98 -7.62
CA GLY A 75 18.90 2.73 -6.65
C GLY A 75 18.97 4.23 -6.91
N VAL A 76 17.92 4.96 -6.49
CA VAL A 76 17.74 6.40 -6.76
C VAL A 76 17.18 7.09 -5.53
N THR A 77 17.82 8.17 -5.09
CA THR A 77 17.28 9.07 -4.07
C THR A 77 16.51 10.19 -4.76
N ILE A 78 15.27 10.41 -4.35
CA ILE A 78 14.34 11.39 -4.92
C ILE A 78 14.14 12.53 -3.93
N GLY A 79 14.18 13.78 -4.40
CA GLY A 79 13.94 14.94 -3.57
C GLY A 79 14.22 16.26 -4.29
N ARG A 80 14.09 17.36 -3.54
CA ARG A 80 14.28 18.71 -4.07
C ARG A 80 15.74 19.18 -4.06
N SER A 81 16.59 18.53 -3.28
CA SER A 81 18.00 18.90 -3.14
C SER A 81 18.83 18.47 -4.36
N ASP A 82 19.84 19.27 -4.70
CA ASP A 82 20.87 18.91 -5.70
C ASP A 82 21.69 17.69 -5.31
N ALA A 83 21.63 17.28 -4.03
CA ALA A 83 22.29 16.08 -3.55
C ALA A 83 21.51 14.79 -3.81
N CYS A 84 20.31 14.87 -4.40
CA CYS A 84 19.51 13.70 -4.80
C CYS A 84 19.89 13.27 -6.21
N ASP A 85 19.84 11.94 -6.44
CA ASP A 85 20.06 11.35 -7.77
C ASP A 85 18.99 11.81 -8.77
N LEU A 86 17.74 11.90 -8.30
CA LEU A 86 16.62 12.50 -9.02
C LEU A 86 16.16 13.75 -8.30
N ARG A 87 16.64 14.90 -8.79
CA ARG A 87 16.16 16.19 -8.34
C ARG A 87 14.89 16.57 -9.07
N LEU A 88 13.87 16.96 -8.32
CA LEU A 88 12.59 17.45 -8.83
C LEU A 88 12.26 18.79 -8.17
N ASP A 89 11.91 19.79 -8.97
CA ASP A 89 11.54 21.12 -8.48
C ASP A 89 10.03 21.16 -8.18
N ASP A 90 9.65 20.50 -7.09
CA ASP A 90 8.29 20.46 -6.57
C ASP A 90 8.27 20.94 -5.12
N THR A 91 7.37 21.89 -4.81
CA THR A 91 7.22 22.47 -3.48
C THR A 91 6.72 21.47 -2.43
N TYR A 92 6.05 20.40 -2.84
CA TYR A 92 5.59 19.31 -1.97
C TYR A 92 6.68 18.30 -1.66
N LEU A 93 7.83 18.38 -2.33
CA LEU A 93 8.97 17.51 -2.06
C LEU A 93 9.84 18.04 -0.92
N SER A 94 10.22 17.14 -0.02
CA SER A 94 11.29 17.37 0.95
C SER A 94 12.66 17.39 0.26
N SER A 95 13.68 17.97 0.90
CA SER A 95 15.06 18.03 0.36
C SER A 95 15.57 16.63 -0.02
N ARG A 96 15.33 15.64 0.84
CA ARG A 96 15.44 14.19 0.57
C ARG A 96 14.10 13.60 0.95
N HIS A 97 13.39 13.06 -0.02
CA HIS A 97 11.99 12.65 0.21
C HIS A 97 11.86 11.13 0.31
N ALA A 98 12.29 10.44 -0.70
CA ALA A 98 12.22 9.00 -0.78
C ALA A 98 13.48 8.39 -1.40
N ARG A 99 13.67 7.10 -1.18
CA ARG A 99 14.71 6.30 -1.82
C ARG A 99 14.12 5.07 -2.45
N VAL A 100 14.40 4.87 -3.72
CA VAL A 100 14.16 3.61 -4.41
C VAL A 100 15.45 2.82 -4.36
N ALA A 101 15.40 1.59 -3.89
CA ALA A 101 16.52 0.65 -3.89
C ALA A 101 16.24 -0.49 -4.87
N ASN A 102 17.29 -0.99 -5.49
CA ASN A 102 17.25 -2.14 -6.38
C ASN A 102 18.21 -3.20 -5.87
N ASP A 103 17.66 -4.27 -5.34
CA ASP A 103 18.41 -5.39 -4.83
C ASP A 103 18.28 -6.56 -5.84
N ASP A 104 19.21 -6.65 -6.80
CA ASP A 104 19.25 -7.70 -7.84
C ASP A 104 18.00 -7.80 -8.74
N GLY A 105 17.32 -6.69 -8.97
CA GLY A 105 16.10 -6.60 -9.79
C GLY A 105 14.81 -6.52 -8.97
N ASP A 106 14.90 -6.65 -7.64
CA ASP A 106 13.79 -6.42 -6.72
C ASP A 106 13.79 -4.95 -6.30
N LEU A 107 12.83 -4.18 -6.80
CA LEU A 107 12.66 -2.78 -6.43
C LEU A 107 11.94 -2.64 -5.10
N SER A 108 12.38 -1.70 -4.31
CA SER A 108 11.70 -1.27 -3.09
C SER A 108 11.80 0.23 -2.92
N ILE A 109 10.83 0.81 -2.23
CA ILE A 109 10.81 2.23 -1.88
C ILE A 109 10.73 2.42 -0.38
N GLU A 110 11.38 3.47 0.11
CA GLU A 110 11.39 3.88 1.50
C GLU A 110 11.22 5.40 1.58
N ASP A 111 10.35 5.86 2.47
CA ASP A 111 10.23 7.28 2.81
C ASP A 111 11.36 7.69 3.74
N LEU A 112 12.05 8.78 3.43
CA LEU A 112 13.20 9.27 4.20
C LEU A 112 12.81 10.30 5.28
N GLY A 113 11.59 10.21 5.80
CA GLY A 113 11.03 11.17 6.79
C GLY A 113 10.52 12.43 6.10
N SER A 114 9.83 12.27 4.99
CA SER A 114 9.30 13.39 4.22
C SER A 114 8.16 14.11 4.97
N THR A 115 7.90 15.35 4.59
CA THR A 115 6.83 16.16 5.20
C THR A 115 5.44 15.70 4.76
N ASN A 116 5.30 15.34 3.49
CA ASN A 116 4.00 15.02 2.89
C ASN A 116 3.76 13.51 2.71
N GLY A 117 4.78 12.69 2.96
CA GLY A 117 4.71 11.24 2.82
C GLY A 117 4.92 10.76 1.38
N THR A 118 5.30 9.51 1.28
CA THR A 118 5.42 8.74 0.04
C THR A 118 4.28 7.72 0.01
N TYR A 119 3.67 7.50 -1.15
CA TYR A 119 2.55 6.57 -1.28
C TYR A 119 2.79 5.58 -2.41
N VAL A 120 2.35 4.35 -2.23
CA VAL A 120 2.29 3.31 -3.26
C VAL A 120 0.85 2.86 -3.39
N ASN A 121 0.27 2.98 -4.58
CA ASN A 121 -1.14 2.67 -4.86
C ASN A 121 -2.10 3.35 -3.86
N GLN A 122 -1.81 4.62 -3.52
CA GLN A 122 -2.54 5.45 -2.55
C GLN A 122 -2.37 5.01 -1.07
N GLU A 123 -1.54 4.02 -0.77
CA GLU A 123 -1.22 3.62 0.60
C GLU A 123 0.08 4.27 1.06
N LEU A 124 0.06 4.86 2.27
CA LEU A 124 1.22 5.53 2.86
C LEU A 124 2.35 4.52 3.14
N VAL A 125 3.52 4.78 2.62
CA VAL A 125 4.73 4.01 2.85
C VAL A 125 5.19 4.16 4.29
N ARG A 126 5.22 3.05 5.03
CA ARG A 126 5.73 2.97 6.39
C ARG A 126 6.87 1.96 6.45
N GLY A 127 8.09 2.45 6.25
CA GLY A 127 9.26 1.62 6.10
C GLY A 127 9.52 1.24 4.64
N ARG A 128 10.19 0.12 4.42
CA ARG A 128 10.53 -0.35 3.06
C ARG A 128 9.37 -1.14 2.47
N VAL A 129 8.86 -0.70 1.32
CA VAL A 129 7.78 -1.33 0.56
C VAL A 129 8.34 -1.87 -0.75
N HIS A 130 8.05 -3.13 -1.07
CA HIS A 130 8.41 -3.75 -2.33
C HIS A 130 7.53 -3.22 -3.46
N LEU A 131 8.14 -2.97 -4.63
CA LEU A 131 7.46 -2.46 -5.82
C LEU A 131 7.32 -3.54 -6.87
N GLU A 132 6.12 -3.66 -7.42
CA GLU A 132 5.82 -4.55 -8.53
C GLU A 132 5.49 -3.74 -9.78
N ARG A 133 5.60 -4.38 -10.94
CA ARG A 133 5.20 -3.75 -12.21
C ARG A 133 3.74 -3.31 -12.18
N GLY A 134 3.48 -2.07 -12.61
CA GLY A 134 2.16 -1.46 -12.61
C GLY A 134 1.81 -0.74 -11.31
N ASP A 135 2.70 -0.78 -10.30
CA ASP A 135 2.49 0.03 -9.11
C ASP A 135 2.64 1.51 -9.43
N VAL A 136 1.76 2.31 -8.84
CA VAL A 136 1.80 3.77 -8.92
C VAL A 136 2.42 4.31 -7.64
N VAL A 137 3.53 5.01 -7.79
CA VAL A 137 4.29 5.63 -6.70
C VAL A 137 4.06 7.14 -6.73
N GLN A 138 3.63 7.69 -5.61
CA GLN A 138 3.49 9.14 -5.44
C GLN A 138 4.53 9.66 -4.46
N VAL A 139 5.27 10.67 -4.90
CA VAL A 139 6.32 11.34 -4.11
C VAL A 139 6.08 12.85 -4.22
N GLY A 140 5.51 13.46 -3.18
CA GLY A 140 5.04 14.84 -3.25
C GLY A 140 3.91 15.02 -4.26
N GLY A 141 4.07 15.94 -5.21
CA GLY A 141 3.15 16.15 -6.33
C GLY A 141 3.45 15.31 -7.57
N VAL A 142 4.46 14.44 -7.51
CA VAL A 142 4.92 13.65 -8.67
C VAL A 142 4.43 12.22 -8.59
N LEU A 143 3.95 11.70 -9.73
CA LEU A 143 3.46 10.33 -9.88
C LEU A 143 4.35 9.55 -10.86
N PHE A 144 4.72 8.36 -10.47
CA PHE A 144 5.47 7.41 -11.29
C PHE A 144 4.72 6.09 -11.41
N GLU A 145 4.87 5.42 -12.53
CA GLU A 145 4.49 4.02 -12.70
C GLU A 145 5.75 3.15 -12.74
N VAL A 146 5.68 2.00 -12.09
CA VAL A 146 6.72 0.98 -12.18
C VAL A 146 6.52 0.21 -13.48
N VAL A 147 7.43 0.42 -14.44
CA VAL A 147 7.39 -0.19 -15.77
C VAL A 147 8.56 -1.15 -16.00
N ARG A 148 8.56 -1.78 -17.16
CA ARG A 148 9.61 -2.72 -17.57
C ARG A 148 10.44 -2.12 -18.69
#